data_95db926ad744c3eb0115b01e248c71b4
#
_entry.id   95db926ad744c3eb0115b01e248c71b4
#
_cell.length_a   1.000
_cell.length_b   1.000
_cell.length_c   1.000
_cell.angle_alpha   90.00
_cell.angle_beta   90.00
_cell.angle_gamma   90.00
#
_symmetry.space_group_name_H-M   'P 1'
#
loop_
_entity.id
_entity.type
_entity.pdbx_description
1 polymer ?
#
loop_
_entity_poly.entity_id
_entity_poly.type
_entity_poly.pdbx_seq_one_letter_code
_entity_poly.pdbx_strand_id
1 'polypeptide(L)'
;MSQSHFFAHLSRLKLINRWPLMRNVRTENVSEHSLQVAMVAHALAAIKNRKFGGQVNPERIALLAMYHDASEVLTGDLPTPVKYFNSQIAQEYKAIEKIAQQKLVDMVPDELRDIFEPLIDEHHYSEEEQSIVKQADALCAYLKCLEELSAATTNFCWPKGVWKKRWPRGAARRWIILCRCLSRASSCRWMKSARIRRCNFSGWAAVAPYPACIS
;
A
#
# COMPACT_ATOMS: atom_id res chain seq x y z
N MET A 1 11.89 -22.58 25.37
CA MET A 1 11.29 -21.62 24.43
C MET A 1 9.89 -21.32 24.92
N SER A 2 9.59 -20.07 25.24
CA SER A 2 8.23 -19.64 25.54
C SER A 2 7.38 -19.87 24.27
N GLN A 3 6.14 -20.36 24.44
CA GLN A 3 5.23 -20.50 23.30
C GLN A 3 4.84 -19.08 22.84
N SER A 4 5.35 -18.70 21.66
CA SER A 4 5.00 -17.43 21.04
C SER A 4 3.87 -17.63 20.03
N HIS A 5 2.87 -16.77 20.10
CA HIS A 5 1.76 -16.76 19.15
C HIS A 5 2.01 -15.81 17.97
N PHE A 6 3.12 -15.09 17.94
CA PHE A 6 3.44 -14.08 16.93
C PHE A 6 3.32 -14.61 15.50
N PHE A 7 4.03 -15.69 15.19
CA PHE A 7 3.99 -16.27 13.83
C PHE A 7 2.63 -16.87 13.48
N ALA A 8 1.90 -17.39 14.48
CA ALA A 8 0.53 -17.87 14.27
C ALA A 8 -0.41 -16.71 13.91
N HIS A 9 -0.25 -15.53 14.52
CA HIS A 9 -1.00 -14.32 14.16
C HIS A 9 -0.62 -13.86 12.74
N LEU A 10 0.67 -13.73 12.41
CA LEU A 10 1.09 -13.35 11.06
C LEU A 10 0.52 -14.28 9.97
N SER A 11 0.42 -15.58 10.24
CA SER A 11 -0.15 -16.54 9.30
C SER A 11 -1.64 -16.28 8.99
N ARG A 12 -2.34 -15.50 9.81
CA ARG A 12 -3.76 -15.13 9.62
C ARG A 12 -3.95 -13.99 8.62
N LEU A 13 -2.91 -13.23 8.26
CA LEU A 13 -2.99 -12.17 7.25
C LEU A 13 -3.65 -12.66 5.94
N LYS A 14 -3.40 -13.92 5.56
CA LYS A 14 -4.04 -14.57 4.39
C LYS A 14 -5.55 -14.75 4.51
N LEU A 15 -6.13 -14.65 5.73
CA LEU A 15 -7.56 -14.80 5.99
C LEU A 15 -8.30 -13.46 5.97
N ILE A 16 -7.58 -12.34 5.96
CA ILE A 16 -8.13 -11.00 6.01
C ILE A 16 -8.25 -10.49 4.58
N ASN A 17 -9.50 -10.41 4.11
CA ASN A 17 -9.77 -9.89 2.77
C ASN A 17 -9.82 -8.37 2.79
N ARG A 18 -9.17 -7.77 1.82
CA ARG A 18 -9.23 -6.34 1.54
C ARG A 18 -10.45 -6.01 0.67
N TRP A 19 -10.85 -4.74 0.67
CA TRP A 19 -11.98 -4.24 -0.13
C TRP A 19 -13.34 -4.90 0.22
N PRO A 20 -13.70 -5.06 1.50
CA PRO A 20 -14.90 -5.84 1.90
C PRO A 20 -16.22 -5.19 1.47
N LEU A 21 -16.24 -3.88 1.15
CA LEU A 21 -17.44 -3.15 0.70
C LEU A 21 -17.54 -3.08 -0.84
N MET A 22 -16.63 -3.73 -1.56
CA MET A 22 -16.56 -3.68 -3.01
C MET A 22 -16.77 -5.06 -3.60
N ARG A 23 -17.40 -5.11 -4.79
CA ARG A 23 -17.44 -6.36 -5.55
C ARG A 23 -16.08 -6.56 -6.21
N ASN A 24 -15.40 -7.62 -5.81
CA ASN A 24 -14.11 -7.99 -6.38
C ASN A 24 -14.28 -9.07 -7.45
N VAL A 25 -13.62 -8.93 -8.59
CA VAL A 25 -13.46 -10.02 -9.58
C VAL A 25 -12.42 -11.01 -9.05
N ARG A 26 -11.35 -10.48 -8.45
CA ARG A 26 -10.33 -11.26 -7.77
C ARG A 26 -10.19 -10.76 -6.33
N THR A 27 -10.44 -11.62 -5.36
CA THR A 27 -10.19 -11.29 -3.96
C THR A 27 -8.71 -11.04 -3.73
N GLU A 28 -8.40 -10.07 -2.89
CA GLU A 28 -7.06 -9.75 -2.42
C GLU A 28 -7.06 -9.88 -0.91
N ASN A 29 -6.11 -10.59 -0.33
CA ASN A 29 -5.90 -10.63 1.11
C ASN A 29 -4.70 -9.78 1.51
N VAL A 30 -4.61 -9.47 2.83
CA VAL A 30 -3.54 -8.60 3.37
C VAL A 30 -2.15 -9.17 3.13
N SER A 31 -1.99 -10.50 3.15
CA SER A 31 -0.69 -11.14 2.90
C SER A 31 -0.20 -10.93 1.46
N GLU A 32 -1.09 -11.11 0.46
CA GLU A 32 -0.77 -10.85 -0.95
C GLU A 32 -0.46 -9.38 -1.20
N HIS A 33 -1.27 -8.49 -0.61
CA HIS A 33 -1.05 -7.04 -0.68
C HIS A 33 0.31 -6.66 -0.11
N SER A 34 0.62 -7.08 1.11
CA SER A 34 1.90 -6.76 1.77
C SER A 34 3.10 -7.21 0.97
N LEU A 35 3.04 -8.39 0.33
CA LEU A 35 4.09 -8.87 -0.55
C LEU A 35 4.24 -7.97 -1.80
N GLN A 36 3.14 -7.56 -2.42
CA GLN A 36 3.18 -6.65 -3.57
C GLN A 36 3.73 -5.29 -3.18
N VAL A 37 3.31 -4.74 -2.03
CA VAL A 37 3.81 -3.47 -1.50
C VAL A 37 5.31 -3.56 -1.23
N ALA A 38 5.80 -4.66 -0.68
CA ALA A 38 7.23 -4.87 -0.43
C ALA A 38 8.06 -4.84 -1.73
N MET A 39 7.61 -5.53 -2.79
CA MET A 39 8.29 -5.52 -4.10
C MET A 39 8.29 -4.12 -4.72
N VAL A 40 7.19 -3.40 -4.65
CA VAL A 40 7.06 -2.04 -5.18
C VAL A 40 7.90 -1.04 -4.37
N ALA A 41 7.89 -1.15 -3.05
CA ALA A 41 8.68 -0.29 -2.16
C ALA A 41 10.18 -0.46 -2.40
N HIS A 42 10.65 -1.72 -2.54
CA HIS A 42 12.03 -2.02 -2.94
C HIS A 42 12.40 -1.34 -4.26
N ALA A 43 11.56 -1.47 -5.28
CA ALA A 43 11.79 -0.86 -6.59
C ALA A 43 11.83 0.68 -6.50
N LEU A 44 10.90 1.31 -5.75
CA LEU A 44 10.88 2.76 -5.55
C LEU A 44 12.13 3.27 -4.83
N ALA A 45 12.62 2.54 -3.82
CA ALA A 45 13.85 2.84 -3.11
C ALA A 45 15.08 2.75 -4.02
N ALA A 46 15.19 1.67 -4.79
CA ALA A 46 16.28 1.48 -5.76
C ALA A 46 16.28 2.58 -6.85
N ILE A 47 15.10 2.93 -7.40
CA ILE A 47 14.95 4.03 -8.36
C ILE A 47 15.37 5.35 -7.72
N LYS A 48 14.97 5.59 -6.46
CA LYS A 48 15.34 6.81 -5.74
C LYS A 48 16.86 6.94 -5.63
N ASN A 49 17.54 5.87 -5.21
CA ASN A 49 18.99 5.88 -5.07
C ASN A 49 19.69 6.10 -6.43
N ARG A 50 19.26 5.37 -7.45
CA ARG A 50 19.92 5.39 -8.78
C ARG A 50 19.64 6.65 -9.61
N LYS A 51 18.47 7.26 -9.49
CA LYS A 51 18.02 8.34 -10.38
C LYS A 51 17.87 9.69 -9.68
N PHE A 52 17.83 9.71 -8.36
CA PHE A 52 17.54 10.94 -7.61
C PHE A 52 18.53 11.19 -6.47
N GLY A 53 19.65 10.45 -6.44
CA GLY A 53 20.69 10.65 -5.43
C GLY A 53 20.28 10.30 -3.99
N GLY A 54 19.26 9.47 -3.83
CA GLY A 54 18.86 8.97 -2.51
C GLY A 54 19.90 8.00 -1.93
N GLN A 55 19.83 7.80 -0.62
CA GLN A 55 20.73 6.92 0.13
C GLN A 55 19.96 6.02 1.11
N VAL A 56 18.76 5.59 0.72
CA VAL A 56 17.94 4.71 1.54
C VAL A 56 18.37 3.26 1.37
N ASN A 57 18.08 2.41 2.35
CA ASN A 57 18.30 0.97 2.26
C ASN A 57 17.07 0.30 1.63
N PRO A 58 17.15 -0.20 0.37
CA PRO A 58 16.01 -0.78 -0.32
C PRO A 58 15.52 -2.07 0.33
N GLU A 59 16.43 -2.90 0.85
CA GLU A 59 16.11 -4.16 1.50
C GLU A 59 15.34 -3.92 2.80
N ARG A 60 15.78 -2.97 3.63
CA ARG A 60 15.06 -2.57 4.83
C ARG A 60 13.67 -2.03 4.49
N ILE A 61 13.57 -1.18 3.48
CA ILE A 61 12.28 -0.61 3.05
C ILE A 61 11.33 -1.71 2.56
N ALA A 62 11.82 -2.73 1.89
CA ALA A 62 11.01 -3.89 1.51
C ALA A 62 10.49 -4.65 2.74
N LEU A 63 11.33 -4.85 3.76
CA LEU A 63 10.91 -5.48 5.02
C LEU A 63 9.87 -4.63 5.75
N LEU A 64 10.08 -3.32 5.89
CA LEU A 64 9.10 -2.41 6.50
C LEU A 64 7.75 -2.49 5.77
N ALA A 65 7.77 -2.51 4.44
CA ALA A 65 6.57 -2.64 3.62
C ALA A 65 5.91 -4.01 3.75
N MET A 66 6.67 -5.07 3.99
CA MET A 66 6.12 -6.42 4.22
C MET A 66 5.32 -6.49 5.53
N TYR A 67 5.70 -5.75 6.56
CA TYR A 67 5.08 -5.76 7.89
C TYR A 67 4.16 -4.57 8.14
N HIS A 68 3.98 -3.64 7.20
CA HIS A 68 3.26 -2.38 7.42
C HIS A 68 1.81 -2.55 7.87
N ASP A 69 1.12 -3.59 7.39
CA ASP A 69 -0.26 -3.95 7.75
C ASP A 69 -0.31 -5.15 8.73
N ALA A 70 0.82 -5.53 9.38
CA ALA A 70 0.85 -6.70 10.26
C ALA A 70 -0.13 -6.60 11.42
N SER A 71 -0.40 -5.39 11.94
CA SER A 71 -1.37 -5.15 13.02
C SER A 71 -2.81 -5.48 12.64
N GLU A 72 -3.12 -5.59 11.34
CA GLU A 72 -4.46 -5.96 10.85
C GLU A 72 -4.86 -7.39 11.22
N VAL A 73 -3.93 -8.24 11.64
CA VAL A 73 -4.27 -9.56 12.24
C VAL A 73 -5.14 -9.43 13.49
N LEU A 74 -5.11 -8.27 14.15
CA LEU A 74 -5.89 -7.97 15.36
C LEU A 74 -7.08 -7.05 15.06
N THR A 75 -6.94 -6.10 14.13
CA THR A 75 -7.96 -5.08 13.84
C THR A 75 -8.84 -5.43 12.64
N GLY A 76 -8.36 -6.30 11.75
CA GLY A 76 -8.91 -6.44 10.40
C GLY A 76 -8.57 -5.24 9.50
N ASP A 77 -8.81 -5.38 8.20
CA ASP A 77 -8.73 -4.27 7.22
C ASP A 77 -10.00 -3.42 7.32
N LEU A 78 -9.88 -2.23 7.91
CA LEU A 78 -11.00 -1.30 8.00
C LEU A 78 -11.19 -0.55 6.66
N PRO A 79 -12.38 -0.61 6.05
CA PRO A 79 -12.64 0.07 4.80
C PRO A 79 -12.31 1.57 4.86
N THR A 80 -11.59 2.08 3.87
CA THR A 80 -11.17 3.48 3.78
C THR A 80 -12.31 4.49 4.01
N PRO A 81 -13.55 4.31 3.47
CA PRO A 81 -14.65 5.22 3.75
C PRO A 81 -15.04 5.28 5.22
N VAL A 82 -14.91 4.18 5.96
CA VAL A 82 -15.19 4.13 7.41
C VAL A 82 -14.04 4.75 8.18
N LYS A 83 -12.78 4.37 7.86
CA LYS A 83 -11.57 4.87 8.52
C LYS A 83 -11.46 6.40 8.47
N TYR A 84 -11.92 7.03 7.39
CA TYR A 84 -11.84 8.49 7.17
C TYR A 84 -13.21 9.16 7.15
N PHE A 85 -14.22 8.57 7.78
CA PHE A 85 -15.57 9.13 7.83
C PHE A 85 -15.58 10.53 8.47
N ASN A 86 -14.85 10.71 9.58
CA ASN A 86 -14.57 11.98 10.20
C ASN A 86 -13.18 11.99 10.87
N SER A 87 -12.74 13.15 11.34
CA SER A 87 -11.43 13.31 11.98
C SER A 87 -11.31 12.52 13.29
N GLN A 88 -12.38 12.42 14.06
CA GLN A 88 -12.40 11.70 15.33
C GLN A 88 -12.20 10.20 15.13
N ILE A 89 -12.98 9.59 14.21
CA ILE A 89 -12.83 8.15 13.87
C ILE A 89 -11.41 7.88 13.38
N ALA A 90 -10.86 8.76 12.54
CA ALA A 90 -9.49 8.59 12.05
C ALA A 90 -8.43 8.65 13.16
N GLN A 91 -8.63 9.48 14.18
CA GLN A 91 -7.73 9.55 15.35
C GLN A 91 -7.85 8.33 16.23
N GLU A 92 -9.08 7.92 16.57
CA GLU A 92 -9.33 6.74 17.39
C GLU A 92 -8.82 5.46 16.72
N TYR A 93 -9.02 5.34 15.40
CA TYR A 93 -8.52 4.19 14.67
C TYR A 93 -6.99 4.11 14.69
N LYS A 94 -6.29 5.24 14.57
CA LYS A 94 -4.83 5.27 14.72
C LYS A 94 -4.37 4.86 16.13
N ALA A 95 -5.13 5.21 17.16
CA ALA A 95 -4.84 4.76 18.51
C ALA A 95 -5.01 3.23 18.64
N ILE A 96 -6.04 2.67 18.02
CA ILE A 96 -6.28 1.22 17.95
C ILE A 96 -5.15 0.52 17.18
N GLU A 97 -4.74 1.06 16.02
CA GLU A 97 -3.61 0.53 15.24
C GLU A 97 -2.34 0.47 16.09
N LYS A 98 -2.04 1.54 16.83
CA LYS A 98 -0.88 1.59 17.70
C LYS A 98 -0.93 0.55 18.83
N ILE A 99 -2.09 0.38 19.47
CA ILE A 99 -2.28 -0.65 20.50
C ILE A 99 -2.12 -2.05 19.90
N ALA A 100 -2.63 -2.27 18.68
CA ALA A 100 -2.49 -3.53 17.97
C ALA A 100 -1.04 -3.84 17.62
N GLN A 101 -0.27 -2.84 17.15
CA GLN A 101 1.17 -2.96 16.90
C GLN A 101 1.90 -3.38 18.17
N GLN A 102 1.66 -2.69 19.30
CA GLN A 102 2.29 -3.01 20.58
C GLN A 102 1.97 -4.44 21.03
N LYS A 103 0.69 -4.84 20.97
CA LYS A 103 0.28 -6.20 21.31
C LYS A 103 0.95 -7.25 20.43
N LEU A 104 1.14 -6.96 19.16
CA LEU A 104 1.83 -7.87 18.25
C LEU A 104 3.33 -7.98 18.58
N VAL A 105 3.97 -6.87 18.93
CA VAL A 105 5.36 -6.82 19.41
C VAL A 105 5.52 -7.61 20.72
N ASP A 106 4.58 -7.50 21.63
CA ASP A 106 4.59 -8.21 22.91
C ASP A 106 4.49 -9.75 22.76
N MET A 107 4.00 -10.22 21.58
CA MET A 107 3.98 -11.65 21.26
C MET A 107 5.28 -12.16 20.64
N VAL A 108 6.19 -11.28 20.24
CA VAL A 108 7.48 -11.67 19.66
C VAL A 108 8.34 -12.31 20.76
N PRO A 109 9.00 -13.45 20.50
CA PRO A 109 9.97 -14.01 21.43
C PRO A 109 11.03 -12.98 21.82
N ASP A 110 11.43 -12.95 23.10
CA ASP A 110 12.35 -11.92 23.59
C ASP A 110 13.67 -11.89 22.80
N GLU A 111 14.15 -13.06 22.40
CA GLU A 111 15.36 -13.21 21.59
C GLU A 111 15.27 -12.67 20.15
N LEU A 112 14.08 -12.31 19.68
CA LEU A 112 13.82 -11.79 18.34
C LEU A 112 13.22 -10.39 18.35
N ARG A 113 13.00 -9.83 19.53
CA ARG A 113 12.30 -8.54 19.69
C ARG A 113 13.04 -7.40 19.01
N ASP A 114 14.34 -7.35 19.13
CA ASP A 114 15.22 -6.35 18.51
C ASP A 114 15.15 -6.36 16.97
N ILE A 115 14.77 -7.50 16.37
CA ILE A 115 14.63 -7.66 14.93
C ILE A 115 13.23 -7.24 14.46
N PHE A 116 12.16 -7.69 15.15
CA PHE A 116 10.78 -7.53 14.67
C PHE A 116 10.11 -6.24 15.14
N GLU A 117 10.41 -5.74 16.32
CA GLU A 117 9.84 -4.49 16.83
C GLU A 117 10.09 -3.31 15.88
N PRO A 118 11.32 -3.08 15.34
CA PRO A 118 11.56 -2.01 14.37
C PRO A 118 10.88 -2.18 13.02
N LEU A 119 10.32 -3.36 12.73
CA LEU A 119 9.59 -3.63 11.50
C LEU A 119 8.07 -3.43 11.66
N ILE A 120 7.56 -3.57 12.89
CA ILE A 120 6.12 -3.51 13.20
C ILE A 120 5.72 -2.14 13.73
N ASP A 121 6.54 -1.56 14.61
CA ASP A 121 6.27 -0.24 15.19
C ASP A 121 6.77 0.86 14.25
N GLU A 122 5.83 1.59 13.63
CA GLU A 122 6.12 2.69 12.72
C GLU A 122 6.95 3.84 13.35
N HIS A 123 7.06 3.92 14.68
CA HIS A 123 7.93 4.92 15.35
C HIS A 123 9.41 4.73 15.04
N HIS A 124 9.81 3.52 14.65
CA HIS A 124 11.18 3.21 14.24
C HIS A 124 11.47 3.54 12.76
N TYR A 125 10.46 4.00 12.02
CA TYR A 125 10.63 4.36 10.61
C TYR A 125 11.11 5.81 10.51
N SER A 126 12.13 6.05 9.69
CA SER A 126 12.43 7.42 9.28
C SER A 126 11.29 8.00 8.43
N GLU A 127 11.14 9.31 8.39
CA GLU A 127 10.14 9.97 7.55
C GLU A 127 10.25 9.56 6.08
N GLU A 128 11.48 9.32 5.63
CA GLU A 128 11.76 8.92 4.27
C GLU A 128 11.33 7.47 4.00
N GLU A 129 11.61 6.54 4.89
CA GLU A 129 11.17 5.14 4.82
C GLU A 129 9.64 5.08 4.84
N GLN A 130 9.00 5.75 5.80
CA GLN A 130 7.56 5.82 5.89
C GLN A 130 6.92 6.41 4.62
N SER A 131 7.52 7.45 4.05
CA SER A 131 7.05 8.05 2.80
C SER A 131 7.10 7.07 1.62
N ILE A 132 8.16 6.24 1.51
CA ILE A 132 8.29 5.27 0.42
C ILE A 132 7.30 4.13 0.60
N VAL A 133 7.16 3.59 1.81
CA VAL A 133 6.18 2.53 2.10
C VAL A 133 4.76 3.00 1.77
N LYS A 134 4.35 4.18 2.24
CA LYS A 134 3.03 4.77 1.93
C LYS A 134 2.80 5.03 0.44
N GLN A 135 3.85 5.35 -0.31
CA GLN A 135 3.76 5.50 -1.77
C GLN A 135 3.56 4.15 -2.46
N ALA A 136 4.26 3.11 -2.00
CA ALA A 136 4.12 1.77 -2.53
C ALA A 136 2.73 1.19 -2.27
N ASP A 137 2.23 1.32 -1.03
CA ASP A 137 0.86 0.94 -0.65
C ASP A 137 -0.18 1.62 -1.55
N ALA A 138 -0.13 2.95 -1.66
CA ALA A 138 -1.05 3.71 -2.51
C ALA A 138 -0.97 3.29 -3.98
N LEU A 139 0.20 2.92 -4.48
CA LEU A 139 0.37 2.44 -5.85
C LEU A 139 -0.24 1.05 -6.04
N CYS A 140 -0.04 0.12 -5.12
CA CYS A 140 -0.65 -1.22 -5.18
C CYS A 140 -2.18 -1.12 -5.15
N ALA A 141 -2.74 -0.30 -4.26
CA ALA A 141 -4.18 -0.04 -4.23
C ALA A 141 -4.70 0.55 -5.55
N TYR A 142 -3.94 1.44 -6.20
CA TYR A 142 -4.30 1.97 -7.52
C TYR A 142 -4.26 0.90 -8.61
N LEU A 143 -3.23 0.07 -8.63
CA LEU A 143 -3.13 -1.02 -9.61
C LEU A 143 -4.30 -2.00 -9.45
N LYS A 144 -4.68 -2.32 -8.22
CA LYS A 144 -5.88 -3.13 -7.93
C LYS A 144 -7.15 -2.48 -8.51
N CYS A 145 -7.33 -1.16 -8.34
CA CYS A 145 -8.47 -0.46 -8.95
C CYS A 145 -8.47 -0.56 -10.47
N LEU A 146 -7.30 -0.46 -11.12
CA LEU A 146 -7.20 -0.61 -12.57
C LEU A 146 -7.52 -2.03 -13.05
N GLU A 147 -7.08 -3.05 -12.32
CA GLU A 147 -7.40 -4.45 -12.61
C GLU A 147 -8.91 -4.69 -12.57
N GLU A 148 -9.57 -4.25 -11.51
CA GLU A 148 -11.02 -4.38 -11.35
C GLU A 148 -11.80 -3.63 -12.44
N LEU A 149 -11.40 -2.40 -12.76
CA LEU A 149 -12.00 -1.63 -13.84
C LEU A 149 -11.81 -2.30 -15.22
N SER A 150 -10.65 -2.93 -15.47
CA SER A 150 -10.39 -3.65 -16.72
C SER A 150 -11.26 -4.90 -16.86
N ALA A 151 -11.67 -5.48 -15.74
CA ALA A 151 -12.58 -6.63 -15.70
C ALA A 151 -14.07 -6.22 -15.71
N ALA A 152 -14.37 -4.94 -16.03
CA ALA A 152 -15.72 -4.36 -16.14
C ALA A 152 -16.51 -4.28 -14.81
N THR A 153 -15.84 -4.26 -13.66
CA THR A 153 -16.49 -3.93 -12.40
C THR A 153 -16.57 -2.41 -12.25
N THR A 154 -17.73 -1.82 -12.54
CA THR A 154 -17.94 -0.36 -12.52
C THR A 154 -17.93 0.26 -11.12
N ASN A 155 -17.94 -0.55 -10.06
CA ASN A 155 -18.07 -0.10 -8.67
C ASN A 155 -16.71 0.21 -8.00
N PHE A 156 -15.60 -0.06 -8.67
CA PHE A 156 -14.27 0.24 -8.15
C PHE A 156 -13.90 1.70 -8.45
N CYS A 157 -14.52 2.63 -7.73
CA CYS A 157 -14.15 4.04 -7.79
C CYS A 157 -13.21 4.38 -6.64
N TRP A 158 -12.00 4.82 -6.96
CA TRP A 158 -11.10 5.41 -5.98
C TRP A 158 -11.72 6.69 -5.40
N PRO A 159 -11.69 6.92 -4.07
CA PRO A 159 -12.23 8.14 -3.47
C PRO A 159 -11.58 9.37 -4.10
N LYS A 160 -12.40 10.22 -4.74
CA LYS A 160 -11.95 11.48 -5.35
C LYS A 160 -11.31 12.34 -4.26
N GLY A 161 -10.03 12.67 -4.39
CA GLY A 161 -9.33 13.58 -3.48
C GLY A 161 -8.21 12.97 -2.63
N VAL A 162 -8.16 11.66 -2.44
CA VAL A 162 -7.08 10.99 -1.68
C VAL A 162 -5.73 11.17 -2.40
N TRP A 163 -5.72 11.24 -3.72
CA TRP A 163 -4.53 11.42 -4.55
C TRP A 163 -3.79 12.74 -4.31
N LYS A 164 -4.52 13.89 -4.23
CA LYS A 164 -3.88 15.20 -4.18
C LYS A 164 -3.16 15.48 -2.86
N LYS A 165 -3.57 14.83 -1.76
CA LYS A 165 -3.00 15.05 -0.43
C LYS A 165 -1.86 14.09 -0.07
N ARG A 166 -1.72 12.95 -0.77
CA ARG A 166 -0.83 11.86 -0.34
C ARG A 166 0.54 11.80 -1.06
N TRP A 167 0.76 12.64 -2.07
CA TRP A 167 2.01 12.59 -2.85
C TRP A 167 2.94 13.75 -2.51
N PRO A 168 4.09 13.50 -1.84
CA PRO A 168 5.14 14.50 -1.67
C PRO A 168 5.67 14.97 -3.03
N ARG A 169 6.04 16.25 -3.14
CA ARG A 169 6.70 16.77 -4.34
C ARG A 169 7.92 15.90 -4.65
N GLY A 170 8.03 15.36 -5.85
CA GLY A 170 9.09 14.44 -6.28
C GLY A 170 8.70 12.95 -6.33
N ALA A 171 7.71 12.51 -5.58
CA ALA A 171 7.21 11.13 -5.64
C ALA A 171 6.63 10.77 -7.02
N ALA A 172 5.94 11.72 -7.65
CA ALA A 172 5.37 11.54 -8.98
C ALA A 172 6.41 11.17 -10.05
N ARG A 173 7.64 11.70 -9.97
CA ARG A 173 8.70 11.35 -10.93
C ARG A 173 9.16 9.90 -10.80
N ARG A 174 9.28 9.38 -9.57
CA ARG A 174 9.66 7.97 -9.31
C ARG A 174 8.59 7.03 -9.85
N TRP A 175 7.35 7.38 -9.60
CA TRP A 175 6.18 6.66 -10.10
C TRP A 175 6.13 6.60 -11.64
N ILE A 176 6.38 7.72 -12.31
CA ILE A 176 6.46 7.78 -13.78
C ILE A 176 7.52 6.83 -14.31
N ILE A 177 8.68 6.74 -13.66
CA ILE A 177 9.75 5.81 -14.06
C ILE A 177 9.29 4.38 -13.89
N LEU A 178 8.71 4.03 -12.74
CA LEU A 178 8.18 2.69 -12.48
C LEU A 178 7.08 2.31 -13.49
N CYS A 179 6.13 3.20 -13.73
CA CYS A 179 5.08 2.98 -14.73
C CYS A 179 5.64 2.82 -16.15
N ARG A 180 6.68 3.58 -16.53
CA ARG A 180 7.37 3.41 -17.81
C ARG A 180 8.10 2.08 -17.91
N CYS A 181 8.70 1.59 -16.82
CA CYS A 181 9.30 0.26 -16.80
C CYS A 181 8.23 -0.83 -16.93
N LEU A 182 7.12 -0.70 -16.21
CA LEU A 182 5.98 -1.62 -16.29
C LEU A 182 5.32 -1.58 -17.67
N SER A 183 5.15 -0.39 -18.29
CA SER A 183 4.53 -0.25 -19.60
C SER A 183 5.41 -0.76 -20.74
N ARG A 184 6.73 -0.74 -20.60
CA ARG A 184 7.65 -1.34 -21.57
C ARG A 184 7.72 -2.87 -21.45
N ALA A 185 7.47 -3.42 -20.26
CA ALA A 185 7.28 -4.86 -20.07
C ALA A 185 5.94 -5.37 -20.65
N SER A 186 5.09 -4.48 -21.14
CA SER A 186 3.72 -4.73 -21.60
C SER A 186 3.60 -5.31 -23.02
N SER A 187 4.49 -6.23 -23.41
CA SER A 187 4.11 -7.32 -24.29
C SER A 187 3.05 -8.24 -23.63
N CYS A 188 2.83 -8.10 -22.33
CA CYS A 188 1.79 -8.81 -21.57
C CYS A 188 0.39 -8.38 -22.02
N ARG A 189 -0.39 -9.35 -22.49
CA ARG A 189 -1.73 -9.18 -23.10
C ARG A 189 -2.73 -8.46 -22.19
N TRP A 190 -2.63 -8.57 -20.84
CA TRP A 190 -3.56 -7.94 -19.90
C TRP A 190 -3.33 -6.42 -19.72
N MET A 191 -2.10 -5.92 -19.86
CA MET A 191 -1.85 -4.46 -19.87
C MET A 191 -2.38 -3.78 -21.15
N LYS A 192 -2.51 -4.52 -22.24
CA LYS A 192 -3.16 -4.01 -23.47
C LYS A 192 -4.67 -3.87 -23.30
N SER A 193 -5.32 -4.74 -22.52
CA SER A 193 -6.76 -4.67 -22.25
C SER A 193 -7.11 -3.51 -21.33
N ALA A 194 -6.23 -3.12 -20.43
CA ALA A 194 -6.43 -2.03 -19.48
C ALA A 194 -6.40 -0.62 -20.11
N ARG A 195 -6.55 -0.47 -21.46
CA ARG A 195 -6.59 0.83 -22.16
C ARG A 195 -5.71 1.91 -21.50
N ILE A 196 -4.50 1.57 -21.09
CA ILE A 196 -3.47 2.54 -20.74
C ILE A 196 -3.02 3.14 -22.08
N ARG A 197 -3.98 3.82 -22.77
CA ARG A 197 -3.66 4.67 -23.90
C ARG A 197 -2.76 5.76 -23.33
N ARG A 198 -1.53 5.81 -23.87
CA ARG A 198 -0.54 6.88 -23.72
C ARG A 198 -1.01 7.96 -22.74
N CYS A 199 -0.67 7.81 -21.46
CA CYS A 199 -0.75 8.94 -20.56
C CYS A 199 0.19 10.00 -21.13
N ASN A 200 -0.39 10.93 -21.87
CA ASN A 200 0.32 12.09 -22.39
C ASN A 200 0.55 13.01 -21.19
N PHE A 201 1.68 12.87 -20.54
CA PHE A 201 2.02 13.53 -19.27
C PHE A 201 2.26 15.04 -19.39
N SER A 202 2.14 15.62 -20.59
CA SER A 202 2.14 17.08 -20.77
C SER A 202 0.90 17.80 -20.22
N GLY A 203 -0.15 17.04 -19.82
CA GLY A 203 -1.45 17.57 -19.39
C GLY A 203 -1.78 17.41 -17.90
N TRP A 204 -0.82 17.19 -17.01
CA TRP A 204 -1.10 17.04 -15.57
C TRP A 204 -1.59 18.31 -14.86
N ALA A 205 -1.68 19.43 -15.56
CA ALA A 205 -2.37 20.64 -15.10
C ALA A 205 -3.88 20.61 -15.36
N ALA A 206 -4.40 19.70 -16.22
CA ALA A 206 -5.79 19.65 -16.62
C ALA A 206 -6.25 18.20 -16.81
N VAL A 207 -6.48 17.45 -15.74
CA VAL A 207 -7.33 16.26 -15.82
C VAL A 207 -8.76 16.72 -15.66
N ALA A 208 -9.47 16.76 -16.80
CA ALA A 208 -10.90 16.98 -16.86
C ALA A 208 -11.67 16.04 -15.93
N PRO A 209 -12.80 16.45 -15.36
CA PRO A 209 -13.60 15.63 -14.47
C PRO A 209 -14.15 14.43 -15.25
N TYR A 210 -13.92 13.23 -14.75
CA TYR A 210 -14.69 12.05 -15.17
C TYR A 210 -16.18 12.32 -14.92
N PRO A 211 -17.07 11.85 -15.79
CA PRO A 211 -18.49 12.06 -15.62
C PRO A 211 -18.95 11.55 -14.25
N ALA A 212 -19.82 12.32 -13.63
CA ALA A 212 -20.43 12.01 -12.36
C ALA A 212 -21.08 10.63 -12.40
N CYS A 213 -20.72 9.73 -11.47
CA CYS A 213 -21.61 8.62 -11.13
C CYS A 213 -22.85 9.27 -10.50
N ILE A 214 -23.93 9.26 -11.23
CA ILE A 214 -25.27 9.69 -10.78
C ILE A 214 -25.75 8.60 -9.81
N SER A 215 -26.20 9.07 -8.66
CA SER A 215 -27.02 8.45 -7.59
C SER A 215 -27.39 6.99 -7.73
#